data_01d62f32dcd1decd3d07a8c36a389987
#
_entry.id   01d62f32dcd1decd3d07a8c36a389987
#
_cell.length_a   1.000
_cell.length_b   1.000
_cell.length_c   1.000
_cell.angle_alpha   90.00
_cell.angle_beta   90.00
_cell.angle_gamma   90.00
#
_symmetry.space_group_name_H-M   'P 1'
#
loop_
_entity.id
_entity.type
_entity.pdbx_description
1 polymer ?
#
loop_
_entity_poly.entity_id
_entity_poly.type
_entity_poly.pdbx_seq_one_letter_code
_entity_poly.pdbx_strand_id
1 'polypeptide(L)'
;MSAPIDVSARPVGSVSDAGRYQLNLTGSHSHVLNNEAGRGNLIIGPASMGKKADLHVVPDAAINWSAFTPFSTPAGSPWPRYISYYGNDSDFFDWAVQRRIESFVWAPAFAERRSINASASQISMLQIRLGDVSGHLNLMLPKDGQLELVGDLSRFTAAGNLPHSLSLAPTLSRRQSDAPYTLPELGLLHGVPSLSLNSKPLGQSISLRAIEHFSQLDSLALHGNFTDWAALAKLPRLKRLEIRFAPDLTGLPSLDVWPELDMLIAYNVDEAAGKRLKAQMKAREKVRAWNDYASVSKLRNAQWWHSAYGRPFAGWSSRMAKAANAAYDVALGVLENAENAQTAKAVITDFANHFNTMKGIETAQREDLGEAVWQFSQLAHIARLGVTADQAQQWFDEARDY
;
A
#
# COMPACT_ATOMS: atom_id res chain seq x y z
N MET A 1 3.05 -25.31 -30.60
CA MET A 1 3.02 -25.42 -29.14
C MET A 1 2.43 -26.75 -28.76
N SER A 2 3.02 -27.53 -27.83
CA SER A 2 2.47 -28.78 -27.33
C SER A 2 1.11 -28.57 -26.65
N ALA A 3 0.23 -29.59 -26.70
CA ALA A 3 -1.04 -29.56 -25.99
C ALA A 3 -0.81 -29.41 -24.47
N PRO A 4 -1.70 -28.72 -23.74
CA PRO A 4 -1.58 -28.62 -22.28
C PRO A 4 -1.81 -30.00 -21.63
N ILE A 5 -1.09 -30.25 -20.53
CA ILE A 5 -1.15 -31.49 -19.77
C ILE A 5 -2.32 -31.41 -18.79
N ASP A 6 -3.23 -32.39 -18.80
CA ASP A 6 -4.31 -32.48 -17.81
C ASP A 6 -3.75 -32.89 -16.44
N VAL A 7 -4.09 -32.14 -15.41
CA VAL A 7 -3.65 -32.39 -14.01
C VAL A 7 -4.80 -32.78 -13.09
N SER A 8 -6.03 -32.84 -13.57
CA SER A 8 -7.23 -33.07 -12.76
C SER A 8 -7.22 -34.38 -11.94
N ALA A 9 -6.47 -35.37 -12.38
CA ALA A 9 -6.32 -36.67 -11.70
C ALA A 9 -4.91 -36.88 -11.10
N ARG A 10 -4.07 -35.85 -11.07
CA ARG A 10 -2.70 -36.01 -10.58
C ARG A 10 -2.66 -36.02 -9.04
N PRO A 11 -1.73 -36.81 -8.44
CA PRO A 11 -1.51 -36.78 -7.00
C PRO A 11 -1.09 -35.39 -6.47
N VAL A 12 -1.33 -35.18 -5.19
CA VAL A 12 -0.91 -33.95 -4.48
C VAL A 12 0.61 -33.74 -4.65
N GLY A 13 1.02 -32.56 -5.09
CA GLY A 13 2.43 -32.17 -5.18
C GLY A 13 3.24 -32.91 -6.27
N SER A 14 2.59 -33.63 -7.20
CA SER A 14 3.29 -34.41 -8.22
C SER A 14 3.73 -33.61 -9.44
N VAL A 15 3.39 -32.33 -9.53
CA VAL A 15 3.67 -31.45 -10.67
C VAL A 15 4.60 -30.33 -10.24
N SER A 16 5.89 -30.43 -10.60
CA SER A 16 6.93 -29.44 -10.26
C SER A 16 7.55 -28.78 -11.48
N ASP A 17 7.34 -29.34 -12.67
CA ASP A 17 8.05 -28.91 -13.87
C ASP A 17 7.39 -27.69 -14.52
N ALA A 18 8.20 -26.93 -15.27
CA ALA A 18 7.68 -25.91 -16.15
C ALA A 18 6.85 -26.54 -17.27
N GLY A 19 5.74 -25.90 -17.63
CA GLY A 19 4.88 -26.45 -18.68
C GLY A 19 3.52 -25.75 -18.76
N ARG A 20 2.69 -26.26 -19.67
CA ARG A 20 1.31 -25.80 -19.84
C ARG A 20 0.37 -26.88 -19.27
N TYR A 21 -0.45 -26.46 -18.33
CA TYR A 21 -1.29 -27.36 -17.58
C TYR A 21 -2.76 -26.98 -17.70
N GLN A 22 -3.60 -27.98 -18.03
CA GLN A 22 -5.05 -27.80 -18.09
C GLN A 22 -5.63 -27.87 -16.67
N LEU A 23 -6.42 -26.87 -16.31
CA LEU A 23 -7.06 -26.75 -15.00
C LEU A 23 -8.59 -26.80 -15.09
N ASN A 24 -9.21 -27.45 -14.12
CA ASN A 24 -10.65 -27.39 -13.86
C ASN A 24 -10.91 -26.27 -12.83
N LEU A 25 -10.66 -25.00 -13.20
CA LEU A 25 -10.69 -23.88 -12.27
C LEU A 25 -12.12 -23.35 -12.02
N THR A 26 -12.85 -23.05 -13.09
CA THR A 26 -14.27 -22.58 -13.02
C THR A 26 -15.21 -23.53 -13.76
N GLY A 27 -14.73 -24.68 -14.14
CA GLY A 27 -15.42 -25.74 -14.89
C GLY A 27 -14.41 -26.71 -15.48
N SER A 28 -14.90 -27.75 -16.15
CA SER A 28 -14.06 -28.76 -16.78
C SER A 28 -13.17 -28.11 -17.85
N HIS A 29 -11.86 -28.33 -17.74
CA HIS A 29 -10.84 -27.81 -18.67
C HIS A 29 -10.95 -26.32 -18.99
N SER A 30 -11.41 -25.51 -18.01
CA SER A 30 -11.74 -24.11 -18.23
C SER A 30 -10.51 -23.22 -18.45
N HIS A 31 -9.35 -23.56 -17.89
CA HIS A 31 -8.16 -22.70 -17.91
C HIS A 31 -6.89 -23.47 -18.25
N VAL A 32 -5.91 -22.74 -18.78
CA VAL A 32 -4.54 -23.25 -19.00
C VAL A 32 -3.57 -22.41 -18.19
N LEU A 33 -2.87 -23.04 -17.26
CA LEU A 33 -1.79 -22.44 -16.49
C LEU A 33 -0.46 -22.65 -17.24
N ASN A 34 0.27 -21.56 -17.45
CA ASN A 34 1.66 -21.62 -17.87
C ASN A 34 2.54 -21.58 -16.60
N ASN A 35 2.98 -22.75 -16.14
CA ASN A 35 3.84 -22.87 -14.98
C ASN A 35 5.30 -22.68 -15.37
N GLU A 36 5.99 -21.76 -14.71
CA GLU A 36 7.42 -21.50 -14.91
C GLU A 36 8.21 -22.10 -13.75
N ALA A 37 9.34 -22.72 -14.04
CA ALA A 37 10.17 -23.32 -13.00
C ALA A 37 10.65 -22.27 -11.98
N GLY A 38 10.47 -22.57 -10.69
CA GLY A 38 10.90 -21.70 -9.60
C GLY A 38 9.98 -20.51 -9.31
N ARG A 39 8.92 -20.31 -10.07
CA ARG A 39 7.92 -19.26 -9.80
C ARG A 39 7.09 -19.65 -8.57
N GLY A 40 7.06 -18.76 -7.57
CA GLY A 40 6.29 -19.00 -6.33
C GLY A 40 4.92 -18.32 -6.29
N ASN A 41 4.68 -17.35 -7.18
CA ASN A 41 3.49 -16.51 -7.19
C ASN A 41 2.48 -16.91 -8.25
N LEU A 42 1.21 -16.60 -7.98
CA LEU A 42 0.08 -16.78 -8.88
C LEU A 42 -0.85 -15.56 -8.78
N ILE A 43 -1.25 -15.01 -9.92
CA ILE A 43 -2.18 -13.88 -10.00
C ILE A 43 -3.43 -14.31 -10.76
N ILE A 44 -4.58 -14.24 -10.09
CA ILE A 44 -5.90 -14.57 -10.64
C ILE A 44 -6.76 -13.32 -10.62
N GLY A 45 -7.38 -12.98 -11.75
CA GLY A 45 -8.23 -11.79 -11.79
C GLY A 45 -8.99 -11.62 -13.10
N PRO A 46 -9.73 -10.52 -13.27
CA PRO A 46 -10.55 -10.27 -14.45
C PRO A 46 -9.71 -10.06 -15.71
N ALA A 47 -10.32 -10.29 -16.87
CA ALA A 47 -9.68 -10.13 -18.18
C ALA A 47 -9.10 -8.72 -18.42
N SER A 48 -9.65 -7.69 -17.76
CA SER A 48 -9.15 -6.32 -17.81
C SER A 48 -7.71 -6.16 -17.28
N MET A 49 -7.22 -7.11 -16.47
CA MET A 49 -5.82 -7.12 -15.98
C MET A 49 -4.81 -7.47 -17.10
N GLY A 50 -5.27 -8.00 -18.23
CA GLY A 50 -4.40 -8.34 -19.35
C GLY A 50 -3.25 -9.27 -18.93
N LYS A 51 -2.03 -8.97 -19.34
CA LYS A 51 -0.83 -9.78 -19.04
C LYS A 51 -0.39 -9.76 -17.56
N LYS A 52 -1.05 -8.96 -16.69
CA LYS A 52 -0.74 -8.92 -15.26
C LYS A 52 -1.32 -10.10 -14.50
N ALA A 53 -2.36 -10.75 -15.03
CA ALA A 53 -2.94 -11.96 -14.45
C ALA A 53 -2.44 -13.22 -15.19
N ASP A 54 -2.17 -14.27 -14.43
CA ASP A 54 -1.81 -15.59 -14.96
C ASP A 54 -3.04 -16.36 -15.41
N LEU A 55 -4.15 -16.16 -14.71
CA LEU A 55 -5.44 -16.80 -14.99
C LEU A 55 -6.54 -15.72 -14.95
N HIS A 56 -7.39 -15.72 -15.96
CA HIS A 56 -8.48 -14.78 -16.07
C HIS A 56 -9.80 -15.42 -15.65
N VAL A 57 -10.44 -14.83 -14.63
CA VAL A 57 -11.75 -15.26 -14.14
C VAL A 57 -12.68 -14.05 -14.02
N VAL A 58 -13.99 -14.25 -14.16
CA VAL A 58 -14.95 -13.20 -13.80
C VAL A 58 -15.00 -13.04 -12.28
N PRO A 59 -15.20 -11.84 -11.74
CA PRO A 59 -15.12 -11.59 -10.30
C PRO A 59 -16.01 -12.50 -9.43
N ASP A 60 -17.19 -12.85 -9.90
CA ASP A 60 -18.17 -13.68 -9.17
C ASP A 60 -18.10 -15.19 -9.50
N ALA A 61 -17.06 -15.62 -10.22
CA ALA A 61 -16.90 -17.05 -10.48
C ALA A 61 -16.54 -17.80 -9.19
N ALA A 62 -17.21 -18.93 -8.98
CA ALA A 62 -16.77 -19.92 -8.00
C ALA A 62 -15.45 -20.55 -8.48
N ILE A 63 -14.45 -20.58 -7.63
CA ILE A 63 -13.11 -21.06 -7.94
C ILE A 63 -12.90 -22.44 -7.32
N ASN A 64 -12.54 -23.41 -8.14
CA ASN A 64 -12.05 -24.69 -7.64
C ASN A 64 -10.56 -24.57 -7.24
N TRP A 65 -10.30 -24.10 -6.02
CA TRP A 65 -8.95 -23.94 -5.49
C TRP A 65 -8.16 -25.24 -5.43
N SER A 66 -8.84 -26.39 -5.33
CA SER A 66 -8.19 -27.71 -5.33
C SER A 66 -7.49 -28.03 -6.67
N ALA A 67 -7.80 -27.31 -7.75
CA ALA A 67 -7.09 -27.42 -9.04
C ALA A 67 -5.58 -27.14 -8.91
N PHE A 68 -5.16 -26.43 -7.86
CA PHE A 68 -3.73 -26.17 -7.58
C PHE A 68 -3.08 -27.21 -6.66
N THR A 69 -3.83 -28.15 -6.12
CA THR A 69 -3.32 -29.18 -5.20
C THR A 69 -2.24 -30.09 -5.81
N PRO A 70 -2.29 -30.47 -7.10
CA PRO A 70 -1.23 -31.26 -7.72
C PRO A 70 0.13 -30.58 -7.82
N PHE A 71 0.20 -29.25 -7.68
CA PHE A 71 1.42 -28.50 -7.93
C PHE A 71 2.33 -28.39 -6.70
N SER A 72 3.63 -28.50 -6.95
CA SER A 72 4.69 -28.22 -5.97
C SER A 72 5.81 -27.39 -6.60
N THR A 73 6.62 -26.78 -5.75
CA THR A 73 7.92 -26.23 -6.19
C THR A 73 8.90 -27.37 -6.46
N PRO A 74 10.00 -27.14 -7.20
CA PRO A 74 11.04 -28.16 -7.40
C PRO A 74 11.62 -28.72 -6.08
N ALA A 75 11.57 -27.92 -4.99
CA ALA A 75 11.99 -28.35 -3.65
C ALA A 75 10.90 -29.12 -2.88
N GLY A 76 9.76 -29.43 -3.51
CA GLY A 76 8.66 -30.21 -2.91
C GLY A 76 7.70 -29.43 -2.01
N SER A 77 7.84 -28.10 -1.89
CA SER A 77 6.86 -27.29 -1.16
C SER A 77 5.58 -27.13 -2.01
N PRO A 78 4.39 -27.04 -1.40
CA PRO A 78 3.17 -26.74 -2.13
C PRO A 78 3.28 -25.47 -2.97
N TRP A 79 2.72 -25.48 -4.19
CA TRP A 79 2.65 -24.31 -5.07
C TRP A 79 1.18 -24.03 -5.44
N PRO A 80 0.72 -22.76 -5.55
CA PRO A 80 1.43 -21.50 -5.29
C PRO A 80 1.57 -21.19 -3.78
N ARG A 81 2.59 -20.40 -3.42
CA ARG A 81 2.86 -19.95 -2.04
C ARG A 81 2.42 -18.51 -1.81
N TYR A 82 2.44 -17.71 -2.88
CA TYR A 82 2.07 -16.30 -2.90
C TYR A 82 0.95 -16.13 -3.93
N ILE A 83 -0.21 -15.70 -3.48
CA ILE A 83 -1.39 -15.60 -4.34
C ILE A 83 -1.93 -14.18 -4.28
N SER A 84 -2.26 -13.62 -5.45
CA SER A 84 -3.07 -12.41 -5.56
C SER A 84 -4.35 -12.74 -6.30
N TYR A 85 -5.49 -12.55 -5.65
CA TYR A 85 -6.79 -12.85 -6.21
C TYR A 85 -7.70 -11.62 -6.22
N TYR A 86 -8.20 -11.28 -7.41
CA TYR A 86 -9.10 -10.17 -7.68
C TYR A 86 -10.47 -10.72 -8.05
N GLY A 87 -11.28 -11.01 -7.05
CA GLY A 87 -12.61 -11.57 -7.19
C GLY A 87 -13.28 -11.85 -5.86
N ASN A 88 -14.53 -12.33 -5.92
CA ASN A 88 -15.43 -12.38 -4.79
C ASN A 88 -15.55 -13.77 -4.12
N ASP A 89 -14.94 -14.80 -4.70
CA ASP A 89 -14.91 -16.13 -4.09
C ASP A 89 -14.10 -16.11 -2.79
N SER A 90 -14.53 -16.88 -1.81
CA SER A 90 -13.86 -16.98 -0.51
C SER A 90 -13.48 -18.41 -0.12
N ASP A 91 -13.75 -19.39 -0.97
CA ASP A 91 -13.51 -20.82 -0.69
C ASP A 91 -12.02 -21.16 -0.59
N PHE A 92 -11.14 -20.22 -0.97
CA PHE A 92 -9.71 -20.34 -0.69
C PHE A 92 -9.39 -20.46 0.80
N PHE A 93 -10.22 -19.91 1.69
CA PHE A 93 -10.03 -20.07 3.12
C PHE A 93 -10.21 -21.53 3.55
N ASP A 94 -11.19 -22.22 2.99
CA ASP A 94 -11.41 -23.64 3.23
C ASP A 94 -10.30 -24.51 2.62
N TRP A 95 -9.88 -24.19 1.40
CA TRP A 95 -8.74 -24.85 0.78
C TRP A 95 -7.44 -24.67 1.58
N ALA A 96 -7.24 -23.49 2.19
CA ALA A 96 -6.09 -23.19 3.02
C ALA A 96 -6.11 -23.90 4.41
N VAL A 97 -7.17 -24.58 4.80
CA VAL A 97 -7.21 -25.38 6.04
C VAL A 97 -6.18 -26.51 6.02
N GLN A 98 -6.01 -27.14 4.86
CA GLN A 98 -5.11 -28.30 4.68
C GLN A 98 -3.80 -27.90 3.98
N ARG A 99 -3.60 -26.62 3.71
CA ARG A 99 -2.48 -26.14 2.93
C ARG A 99 -1.98 -24.80 3.43
N ARG A 100 -0.73 -24.76 3.82
CA ARG A 100 -0.08 -23.50 4.20
C ARG A 100 0.15 -22.59 2.99
N ILE A 101 -0.32 -21.34 3.10
CA ILE A 101 -0.09 -20.27 2.15
C ILE A 101 0.74 -19.19 2.86
N GLU A 102 1.84 -18.75 2.24
CA GLU A 102 2.71 -17.76 2.85
C GLU A 102 2.13 -16.36 2.76
N SER A 103 1.59 -16.00 1.60
CA SER A 103 0.95 -14.71 1.41
C SER A 103 -0.26 -14.83 0.49
N PHE A 104 -1.37 -14.27 0.93
CA PHE A 104 -2.58 -14.16 0.13
C PHE A 104 -3.06 -12.71 0.09
N VAL A 105 -3.07 -12.12 -1.09
CA VAL A 105 -3.68 -10.82 -1.36
C VAL A 105 -5.06 -11.06 -1.94
N TRP A 106 -6.09 -10.63 -1.23
CA TRP A 106 -7.48 -10.69 -1.67
C TRP A 106 -8.01 -9.29 -1.97
N ALA A 107 -8.49 -9.08 -3.19
CA ALA A 107 -9.10 -7.85 -3.64
C ALA A 107 -10.54 -8.11 -4.11
N PRO A 108 -11.51 -8.21 -3.18
CA PRO A 108 -12.92 -8.39 -3.50
C PRO A 108 -13.57 -7.07 -3.94
N ALA A 109 -14.74 -7.20 -4.62
CA ALA A 109 -15.51 -6.06 -5.13
C ALA A 109 -17.03 -6.27 -4.94
N PHE A 110 -17.46 -6.80 -3.78
CA PHE A 110 -18.87 -7.05 -3.49
C PHE A 110 -19.57 -5.84 -2.86
N ALA A 111 -20.90 -5.77 -3.05
CA ALA A 111 -21.73 -4.70 -2.51
C ALA A 111 -22.55 -5.08 -1.27
N GLU A 112 -22.71 -6.38 -1.02
CA GLU A 112 -23.48 -6.88 0.11
C GLU A 112 -22.62 -7.03 1.39
N ARG A 113 -23.27 -7.31 2.52
CA ARG A 113 -22.58 -7.73 3.73
C ARG A 113 -22.24 -9.22 3.63
N ARG A 114 -20.97 -9.54 3.83
CA ARG A 114 -20.47 -10.92 3.88
C ARG A 114 -19.90 -11.25 5.25
N SER A 115 -20.17 -12.48 5.70
CA SER A 115 -19.58 -13.03 6.92
C SER A 115 -18.88 -14.33 6.57
N ILE A 116 -17.57 -14.38 6.79
CA ILE A 116 -16.71 -15.47 6.35
C ILE A 116 -15.93 -16.00 7.56
N ASN A 117 -15.80 -17.31 7.63
CA ASN A 117 -15.00 -17.97 8.65
C ASN A 117 -13.68 -18.46 8.06
N ALA A 118 -12.59 -17.76 8.37
CA ALA A 118 -11.23 -18.15 7.98
C ALA A 118 -10.41 -18.69 9.15
N SER A 119 -11.03 -18.93 10.31
CA SER A 119 -10.30 -19.25 11.57
C SER A 119 -9.44 -20.50 11.52
N ALA A 120 -9.77 -21.46 10.65
CA ALA A 120 -9.01 -22.69 10.45
C ALA A 120 -7.97 -22.62 9.34
N SER A 121 -7.98 -21.57 8.51
CA SER A 121 -7.07 -21.45 7.37
C SER A 121 -5.61 -21.18 7.82
N GLN A 122 -4.67 -21.72 7.06
CA GLN A 122 -3.22 -21.61 7.31
C GLN A 122 -2.58 -20.56 6.39
N ILE A 123 -3.07 -19.32 6.46
CA ILE A 123 -2.52 -18.19 5.72
C ILE A 123 -1.63 -17.38 6.66
N SER A 124 -0.32 -17.31 6.36
CA SER A 124 0.64 -16.62 7.23
C SER A 124 0.53 -15.10 7.12
N MET A 125 0.30 -14.56 5.93
CA MET A 125 0.05 -13.14 5.68
C MET A 125 -1.18 -12.97 4.80
N LEU A 126 -2.21 -12.34 5.34
CA LEU A 126 -3.45 -12.02 4.62
C LEU A 126 -3.52 -10.51 4.40
N GLN A 127 -3.47 -10.08 3.13
CA GLN A 127 -3.78 -8.71 2.75
C GLN A 127 -5.19 -8.66 2.16
N ILE A 128 -6.02 -7.74 2.64
CA ILE A 128 -7.37 -7.50 2.11
C ILE A 128 -7.44 -6.09 1.55
N ARG A 129 -7.77 -5.97 0.27
CA ARG A 129 -7.95 -4.70 -0.43
C ARG A 129 -9.42 -4.34 -0.48
N LEU A 130 -9.80 -3.33 0.28
CA LEU A 130 -11.20 -2.89 0.47
C LEU A 130 -11.60 -1.74 -0.46
N GLY A 131 -10.76 -1.37 -1.43
CA GLY A 131 -11.01 -0.21 -2.30
C GLY A 131 -12.28 -0.32 -3.13
N ASP A 132 -12.60 -1.51 -3.62
CA ASP A 132 -13.77 -1.78 -4.46
C ASP A 132 -14.95 -2.39 -3.68
N VAL A 133 -14.82 -2.56 -2.37
CA VAL A 133 -15.89 -3.06 -1.50
C VAL A 133 -16.82 -1.91 -1.13
N SER A 134 -18.07 -1.95 -1.61
CA SER A 134 -19.12 -1.04 -1.17
C SER A 134 -20.04 -1.64 -0.10
N GLY A 135 -19.97 -2.97 0.09
CA GLY A 135 -20.61 -3.71 1.17
C GLY A 135 -19.83 -3.67 2.50
N HIS A 136 -19.90 -4.75 3.27
CA HIS A 136 -19.17 -4.89 4.52
C HIS A 136 -18.67 -6.32 4.72
N LEU A 137 -17.40 -6.48 5.09
CA LEU A 137 -16.77 -7.78 5.36
C LEU A 137 -16.62 -8.03 6.87
N ASN A 138 -17.33 -9.04 7.37
CA ASN A 138 -17.07 -9.61 8.69
C ASN A 138 -16.21 -10.86 8.51
N LEU A 139 -15.03 -10.91 9.10
CA LEU A 139 -14.09 -12.03 8.93
C LEU A 139 -13.67 -12.60 10.28
N MET A 140 -13.94 -13.89 10.47
CA MET A 140 -13.27 -14.64 11.54
C MET A 140 -11.84 -14.95 11.08
N LEU A 141 -10.86 -14.31 11.72
CA LEU A 141 -9.48 -14.29 11.27
C LEU A 141 -8.76 -15.64 11.43
N PRO A 142 -7.78 -15.95 10.55
CA PRO A 142 -6.85 -17.05 10.73
C PRO A 142 -6.10 -16.97 12.05
N LYS A 143 -5.68 -18.14 12.56
CA LYS A 143 -4.82 -18.20 13.74
C LYS A 143 -3.36 -17.84 13.37
N ASP A 144 -2.71 -17.09 14.25
CA ASP A 144 -1.27 -16.77 14.17
C ASP A 144 -0.81 -16.08 12.86
N GLY A 145 -1.73 -15.37 12.18
CA GLY A 145 -1.43 -14.67 10.94
C GLY A 145 -1.01 -13.21 11.13
N GLN A 146 -0.51 -12.62 10.04
CA GLN A 146 -0.39 -11.18 9.86
C GLN A 146 -1.59 -10.70 9.04
N LEU A 147 -2.16 -9.56 9.41
CA LEU A 147 -3.26 -8.95 8.67
C LEU A 147 -2.82 -7.58 8.12
N GLU A 148 -3.06 -7.38 6.85
CA GLU A 148 -2.93 -6.07 6.22
C GLU A 148 -4.28 -5.66 5.62
N LEU A 149 -4.76 -4.46 5.97
CA LEU A 149 -5.99 -3.87 5.45
C LEU A 149 -5.64 -2.63 4.62
N VAL A 150 -6.09 -2.61 3.39
CA VAL A 150 -5.85 -1.51 2.44
C VAL A 150 -7.19 -1.00 1.90
N GLY A 151 -7.45 0.30 1.97
CA GLY A 151 -8.68 0.87 1.43
C GLY A 151 -9.60 1.47 2.49
N ASP A 152 -10.93 1.34 2.31
CA ASP A 152 -11.93 1.85 3.26
C ASP A 152 -12.03 0.91 4.48
N LEU A 153 -11.28 1.22 5.54
CA LEU A 153 -11.22 0.40 6.75
C LEU A 153 -12.57 0.28 7.48
N SER A 154 -13.52 1.20 7.24
CA SER A 154 -14.85 1.14 7.83
C SER A 154 -15.71 -0.02 7.29
N ARG A 155 -15.28 -0.63 6.17
CA ARG A 155 -15.93 -1.78 5.53
C ARG A 155 -15.51 -3.14 6.10
N PHE A 156 -14.73 -3.14 7.18
CA PHE A 156 -14.19 -4.37 7.75
C PHE A 156 -14.47 -4.51 9.24
N THR A 157 -14.81 -5.71 9.66
CA THR A 157 -14.90 -6.12 11.07
C THR A 157 -14.19 -7.44 11.26
N ALA A 158 -13.26 -7.49 12.21
CA ALA A 158 -12.58 -8.71 12.63
C ALA A 158 -13.30 -9.42 13.76
N ALA A 159 -13.27 -10.75 13.73
CA ALA A 159 -13.73 -11.63 14.81
C ALA A 159 -12.76 -12.83 14.96
N GLY A 160 -12.91 -13.59 16.01
CA GLY A 160 -12.16 -14.84 16.26
C GLY A 160 -10.75 -14.59 16.76
N ASN A 161 -9.75 -15.02 16.00
CA ASN A 161 -8.34 -14.94 16.41
C ASN A 161 -7.77 -13.54 16.27
N LEU A 162 -6.81 -13.19 17.12
CA LEU A 162 -6.07 -11.94 17.04
C LEU A 162 -4.80 -12.16 16.19
N PRO A 163 -4.55 -11.35 15.16
CA PRO A 163 -3.30 -11.43 14.40
C PRO A 163 -2.13 -10.93 15.27
N HIS A 164 -0.94 -11.46 15.05
CA HIS A 164 0.24 -11.00 15.78
C HIS A 164 0.79 -9.66 15.26
N SER A 165 0.44 -9.27 14.04
CA SER A 165 0.69 -7.93 13.52
C SER A 165 -0.43 -7.45 12.61
N LEU A 166 -0.70 -6.15 12.67
CA LEU A 166 -1.68 -5.45 11.85
C LEU A 166 -1.00 -4.34 11.07
N SER A 167 -1.23 -4.30 9.76
CA SER A 167 -0.83 -3.20 8.89
C SER A 167 -2.07 -2.52 8.32
N LEU A 168 -2.15 -1.20 8.42
CA LEU A 168 -3.28 -0.41 7.95
C LEU A 168 -2.80 0.63 6.92
N ALA A 169 -3.40 0.61 5.75
CA ALA A 169 -3.19 1.57 4.67
C ALA A 169 -4.56 2.09 4.18
N PRO A 170 -5.17 3.05 4.92
CA PRO A 170 -6.48 3.58 4.55
C PRO A 170 -6.45 4.34 3.23
N THR A 171 -7.59 4.41 2.54
CA THR A 171 -7.78 5.34 1.44
C THR A 171 -7.75 6.75 1.96
N LEU A 172 -6.75 7.51 1.55
CA LEU A 172 -6.53 8.89 1.97
C LEU A 172 -6.62 9.83 0.78
N SER A 173 -7.09 11.04 1.03
CA SER A 173 -7.04 12.14 0.05
C SER A 173 -5.57 12.47 -0.30
N ARG A 174 -5.36 12.92 -1.54
CA ARG A 174 -4.06 13.47 -1.95
C ARG A 174 -3.80 14.85 -1.36
N ARG A 175 -4.82 15.51 -0.81
CA ARG A 175 -4.74 16.89 -0.30
C ARG A 175 -4.25 16.89 1.14
N GLN A 176 -3.09 17.51 1.35
CA GLN A 176 -2.52 17.69 2.69
C GLN A 176 -3.37 18.61 3.59
N SER A 177 -4.17 19.51 2.97
CA SER A 177 -5.05 20.44 3.68
C SER A 177 -6.35 19.83 4.18
N ASP A 178 -6.69 18.60 3.77
CA ASP A 178 -7.89 17.95 4.24
C ASP A 178 -7.78 17.62 5.73
N ALA A 179 -8.93 17.57 6.41
CA ALA A 179 -8.97 17.18 7.82
C ALA A 179 -8.27 15.83 8.03
N PRO A 180 -7.53 15.65 9.13
CA PRO A 180 -6.85 14.40 9.40
C PRO A 180 -7.81 13.20 9.39
N TYR A 181 -7.41 12.13 8.74
CA TYR A 181 -8.16 10.88 8.75
C TYR A 181 -8.16 10.30 10.17
N THR A 182 -9.33 9.93 10.64
CA THR A 182 -9.50 9.24 11.93
C THR A 182 -9.71 7.76 11.67
N LEU A 183 -8.92 6.90 12.34
CA LEU A 183 -9.11 5.45 12.25
C LEU A 183 -10.53 5.10 12.73
N PRO A 184 -11.27 4.24 12.01
CA PRO A 184 -12.57 3.76 12.48
C PRO A 184 -12.41 2.85 13.71
N GLU A 185 -13.53 2.51 14.34
CA GLU A 185 -13.55 1.49 15.39
C GLU A 185 -13.13 0.14 14.81
N LEU A 186 -12.06 -0.44 15.32
CA LEU A 186 -11.45 -1.68 14.82
C LEU A 186 -11.73 -2.90 15.72
N GLY A 187 -12.46 -2.72 16.82
CA GLY A 187 -12.92 -3.78 17.71
C GLY A 187 -11.79 -4.69 18.19
N LEU A 188 -11.89 -5.98 17.89
CA LEU A 188 -10.90 -6.99 18.27
C LEU A 188 -9.46 -6.58 17.94
N LEU A 189 -9.25 -5.89 16.82
CA LEU A 189 -7.90 -5.52 16.35
C LEU A 189 -7.18 -4.52 17.25
N HIS A 190 -7.87 -3.85 18.17
CA HIS A 190 -7.21 -3.01 19.19
C HIS A 190 -6.31 -3.80 20.16
N GLY A 191 -6.46 -5.13 20.21
CA GLY A 191 -5.64 -6.02 21.05
C GLY A 191 -4.30 -6.42 20.43
N VAL A 192 -3.97 -6.01 19.21
CA VAL A 192 -2.73 -6.44 18.54
C VAL A 192 -1.47 -5.92 19.26
N PRO A 193 -0.41 -6.72 19.33
CA PRO A 193 0.86 -6.27 19.92
C PRO A 193 1.70 -5.43 18.94
N SER A 194 1.47 -5.55 17.63
CA SER A 194 2.24 -4.85 16.59
C SER A 194 1.32 -4.18 15.58
N LEU A 195 1.54 -2.87 15.36
CA LEU A 195 0.78 -2.05 14.42
C LEU A 195 1.70 -1.30 13.47
N SER A 196 1.37 -1.33 12.18
CA SER A 196 1.94 -0.47 11.16
C SER A 196 0.85 0.41 10.55
N LEU A 197 1.08 1.72 10.50
CA LEU A 197 0.21 2.68 9.83
C LEU A 197 0.94 3.30 8.64
N ASN A 198 0.31 3.22 7.47
CA ASN A 198 0.89 3.70 6.23
C ASN A 198 0.05 4.86 5.68
N SER A 199 0.67 6.02 5.56
CA SER A 199 0.15 7.23 4.95
C SER A 199 1.09 7.72 3.86
N LYS A 200 0.61 8.59 2.98
CA LYS A 200 1.50 9.31 2.05
C LYS A 200 2.13 10.50 2.79
N PRO A 201 3.44 10.74 2.65
CA PRO A 201 4.12 11.81 3.37
C PRO A 201 3.56 13.22 3.12
N LEU A 202 2.99 13.46 1.96
CA LEU A 202 2.45 14.76 1.54
C LEU A 202 0.96 14.70 1.14
N GLY A 203 0.25 13.65 1.54
CA GLY A 203 -1.20 13.55 1.45
C GLY A 203 -1.90 13.93 2.74
N GLN A 204 -3.18 13.64 2.82
CA GLN A 204 -3.97 13.74 4.05
C GLN A 204 -3.27 13.00 5.19
N SER A 205 -3.14 13.64 6.34
CA SER A 205 -2.55 13.04 7.51
C SER A 205 -3.49 12.03 8.19
N ILE A 206 -2.91 11.10 8.94
CA ILE A 206 -3.66 10.23 9.86
C ILE A 206 -3.53 10.81 11.27
N SER A 207 -4.66 10.99 11.98
CA SER A 207 -4.66 11.35 13.39
C SER A 207 -4.28 10.14 14.24
N LEU A 208 -3.32 10.32 15.14
CA LEU A 208 -2.87 9.29 16.09
C LEU A 208 -3.74 9.22 17.35
N ARG A 209 -4.84 9.98 17.47
CA ARG A 209 -5.69 9.97 18.68
C ARG A 209 -6.24 8.59 18.99
N ALA A 210 -6.64 7.83 17.98
CA ALA A 210 -7.19 6.48 18.18
C ALA A 210 -6.13 5.45 18.62
N ILE A 211 -4.84 5.82 18.66
CA ILE A 211 -3.78 4.87 19.03
C ILE A 211 -3.88 4.42 20.49
N GLU A 212 -4.49 5.23 21.36
CA GLU A 212 -4.69 4.90 22.78
C GLU A 212 -5.58 3.67 23.01
N HIS A 213 -6.40 3.29 22.02
CA HIS A 213 -7.22 2.08 22.08
C HIS A 213 -6.39 0.80 21.95
N PHE A 214 -5.15 0.88 21.44
CA PHE A 214 -4.25 -0.26 21.27
C PHE A 214 -3.44 -0.54 22.54
N SER A 215 -4.11 -0.91 23.62
CA SER A 215 -3.51 -1.02 24.97
C SER A 215 -2.42 -2.09 25.10
N GLN A 216 -2.35 -3.06 24.19
CA GLN A 216 -1.37 -4.14 24.19
C GLN A 216 -0.17 -3.89 23.27
N LEU A 217 -0.11 -2.71 22.64
CA LEU A 217 0.88 -2.40 21.63
C LEU A 217 2.28 -2.29 22.24
N ASP A 218 3.21 -3.09 21.74
CA ASP A 218 4.64 -3.01 22.06
C ASP A 218 5.51 -2.63 20.84
N SER A 219 4.97 -2.75 19.62
CA SER A 219 5.66 -2.39 18.38
C SER A 219 4.78 -1.49 17.50
N LEU A 220 5.30 -0.31 17.15
CA LEU A 220 4.61 0.67 16.31
C LEU A 220 5.51 1.13 15.16
N ALA A 221 5.04 0.98 13.92
CA ALA A 221 5.66 1.53 12.72
C ALA A 221 4.75 2.56 12.07
N LEU A 222 5.27 3.76 11.83
CA LEU A 222 4.58 4.89 11.25
C LEU A 222 5.29 5.33 9.97
N HIS A 223 4.63 5.26 8.83
CA HIS A 223 5.17 5.67 7.55
C HIS A 223 4.29 6.77 6.94
N GLY A 224 4.84 7.97 6.78
CA GLY A 224 4.18 9.08 6.12
C GLY A 224 3.76 10.24 7.05
N ASN A 225 2.62 10.86 6.76
CA ASN A 225 2.13 12.07 7.41
C ASN A 225 1.14 11.76 8.54
N PHE A 226 1.42 12.26 9.75
CA PHE A 226 0.58 12.04 10.93
C PHE A 226 0.40 13.32 11.73
N THR A 227 -0.70 13.38 12.48
CA THR A 227 -0.99 14.42 13.47
C THR A 227 -1.22 13.81 14.84
N ASP A 228 -1.36 14.67 15.85
CA ASP A 228 -1.66 14.25 17.24
C ASP A 228 -0.59 13.33 17.85
N TRP A 229 0.68 13.56 17.51
CA TRP A 229 1.83 12.78 17.98
C TRP A 229 1.89 12.61 19.50
N ALA A 230 1.37 13.57 20.26
CA ALA A 230 1.31 13.49 21.71
C ALA A 230 0.52 12.28 22.25
N ALA A 231 -0.40 11.73 21.45
CA ALA A 231 -1.16 10.53 21.80
C ALA A 231 -0.26 9.31 22.03
N LEU A 232 0.94 9.26 21.42
CA LEU A 232 1.89 8.16 21.61
C LEU A 232 2.36 8.02 23.06
N ALA A 233 2.25 9.07 23.88
CA ALA A 233 2.55 9.01 25.32
C ALA A 233 1.60 8.05 26.08
N LYS A 234 0.48 7.68 25.46
CA LYS A 234 -0.49 6.71 26.03
C LYS A 234 -0.08 5.24 25.84
N LEU A 235 1.06 4.98 25.19
CA LEU A 235 1.59 3.65 24.92
C LEU A 235 2.82 3.33 25.81
N PRO A 236 2.65 3.12 27.13
CA PRO A 236 3.80 2.97 28.06
C PRO A 236 4.61 1.70 27.84
N ARG A 237 4.03 0.70 27.18
CA ARG A 237 4.64 -0.62 26.92
C ARG A 237 5.45 -0.67 25.62
N LEU A 238 5.58 0.47 24.91
CA LEU A 238 6.22 0.50 23.62
C LEU A 238 7.71 0.13 23.70
N LYS A 239 8.08 -0.95 23.01
CA LYS A 239 9.44 -1.48 22.91
C LYS A 239 10.11 -1.14 21.59
N ARG A 240 9.30 -1.00 20.53
CA ARG A 240 9.77 -0.75 19.16
C ARG A 240 9.02 0.43 18.55
N LEU A 241 9.74 1.45 18.13
CA LEU A 241 9.20 2.61 17.44
C LEU A 241 9.96 2.84 16.14
N GLU A 242 9.23 2.75 15.04
CA GLU A 242 9.73 3.07 13.72
C GLU A 242 8.94 4.24 13.12
N ILE A 243 9.66 5.29 12.68
CA ILE A 243 9.09 6.47 12.03
C ILE A 243 9.82 6.68 10.71
N ARG A 244 9.10 6.59 9.60
CA ARG A 244 9.68 6.79 8.28
C ARG A 244 8.90 7.82 7.48
N PHE A 245 9.62 8.62 6.72
CA PHE A 245 9.06 9.61 5.80
C PHE A 245 8.03 10.54 6.47
N ALA A 246 8.32 10.98 7.68
CA ALA A 246 7.45 11.88 8.45
C ALA A 246 7.93 13.34 8.31
N PRO A 247 7.20 14.20 7.56
CA PRO A 247 7.57 15.59 7.32
C PRO A 247 7.34 16.51 8.51
N ASP A 248 6.49 16.07 9.44
CA ASP A 248 6.18 16.80 10.69
C ASP A 248 6.12 15.80 11.86
N LEU A 249 6.80 16.14 12.94
CA LEU A 249 6.81 15.39 14.21
C LEU A 249 6.45 16.30 15.38
N THR A 250 5.66 17.35 15.12
CA THR A 250 5.23 18.29 16.15
C THR A 250 4.39 17.57 17.20
N GLY A 251 4.79 17.71 18.46
CA GLY A 251 4.12 17.04 19.59
C GLY A 251 4.62 15.62 19.86
N LEU A 252 5.60 15.08 19.12
CA LEU A 252 6.19 13.79 19.44
C LEU A 252 6.78 13.82 20.85
N PRO A 253 6.38 12.89 21.75
CA PRO A 253 6.88 12.81 23.11
C PRO A 253 8.40 12.61 23.18
N SER A 254 9.01 13.00 24.32
CA SER A 254 10.38 12.60 24.63
C SER A 254 10.51 11.09 24.74
N LEU A 255 11.66 10.53 24.35
CA LEU A 255 11.92 9.08 24.45
C LEU A 255 11.85 8.55 25.90
N ASP A 256 11.90 9.42 26.90
CA ASP A 256 11.81 9.04 28.31
C ASP A 256 10.44 8.54 28.72
N VAL A 257 9.38 8.83 27.93
CA VAL A 257 8.03 8.31 28.22
C VAL A 257 7.90 6.80 27.96
N TRP A 258 8.89 6.22 27.25
CA TRP A 258 8.92 4.77 26.95
C TRP A 258 10.13 4.11 27.62
N PRO A 259 10.03 3.73 28.89
CA PRO A 259 11.16 3.14 29.63
C PRO A 259 11.64 1.82 29.04
N GLU A 260 10.75 1.06 28.38
CA GLU A 260 11.06 -0.23 27.76
C GLU A 260 11.48 -0.15 26.29
N LEU A 261 11.58 1.04 25.71
CA LEU A 261 11.91 1.18 24.29
C LEU A 261 13.31 0.63 23.99
N ASP A 262 13.41 -0.42 23.19
CA ASP A 262 14.65 -1.14 22.85
C ASP A 262 15.04 -0.97 21.38
N MET A 263 14.11 -0.56 20.51
CA MET A 263 14.35 -0.26 19.11
C MET A 263 13.80 1.12 18.73
N LEU A 264 14.64 1.93 18.09
CA LEU A 264 14.22 3.20 17.51
C LEU A 264 14.76 3.33 16.08
N ILE A 265 13.88 3.47 15.11
CA ILE A 265 14.24 3.85 13.75
C ILE A 265 13.53 5.16 13.41
N ALA A 266 14.27 6.21 13.09
CA ALA A 266 13.76 7.43 12.50
C ALA A 266 14.51 7.71 11.20
N TYR A 267 13.84 7.56 10.05
CA TYR A 267 14.46 7.63 8.74
C TYR A 267 13.65 8.55 7.81
N ASN A 268 14.31 9.48 7.14
CA ASN A 268 13.65 10.53 6.35
C ASN A 268 12.59 11.25 7.20
N VAL A 269 12.99 11.92 8.25
CA VAL A 269 12.14 12.68 9.16
C VAL A 269 12.50 14.16 9.14
N ASP A 270 11.58 14.99 9.62
CA ASP A 270 11.83 16.44 9.81
C ASP A 270 13.18 16.70 10.49
N GLU A 271 13.90 17.69 9.99
CA GLU A 271 15.28 17.95 10.42
C GLU A 271 15.36 18.38 11.88
N ALA A 272 14.47 19.28 12.33
CA ALA A 272 14.51 19.84 13.68
C ALA A 272 14.13 18.76 14.71
N ALA A 273 13.05 18.04 14.46
CA ALA A 273 12.62 16.93 15.31
C ALA A 273 13.62 15.78 15.30
N GLY A 274 14.18 15.46 14.15
CA GLY A 274 15.21 14.44 14.03
C GLY A 274 16.49 14.75 14.79
N LYS A 275 16.92 16.01 14.84
CA LYS A 275 18.04 16.46 15.67
C LYS A 275 17.74 16.26 17.16
N ARG A 276 16.50 16.59 17.62
CA ARG A 276 16.08 16.35 19.01
C ARG A 276 16.08 14.86 19.35
N LEU A 277 15.46 14.03 18.50
CA LEU A 277 15.44 12.57 18.67
C LEU A 277 16.86 11.98 18.74
N LYS A 278 17.75 12.43 17.87
CA LYS A 278 19.14 11.97 17.87
C LYS A 278 19.87 12.34 19.16
N ALA A 279 19.62 13.50 19.72
CA ALA A 279 20.17 13.92 21.00
C ALA A 279 19.61 13.06 22.16
N GLN A 280 18.31 12.83 22.20
CA GLN A 280 17.63 11.99 23.19
C GLN A 280 18.11 10.52 23.10
N MET A 281 18.23 9.97 21.88
CA MET A 281 18.77 8.63 21.65
C MET A 281 20.17 8.46 22.26
N LYS A 282 21.06 9.43 22.02
CA LYS A 282 22.42 9.42 22.58
C LYS A 282 22.44 9.65 24.11
N ALA A 283 21.53 10.47 24.64
CA ALA A 283 21.42 10.67 26.09
C ALA A 283 20.95 9.38 26.77
N ARG A 284 19.94 8.72 26.22
CA ARG A 284 19.43 7.43 26.71
C ARG A 284 20.52 6.36 26.69
N GLU A 285 21.32 6.26 25.63
CA GLU A 285 22.41 5.28 25.52
C GLU A 285 23.42 5.34 26.66
N LYS A 286 23.63 6.54 27.24
CA LYS A 286 24.52 6.73 28.40
C LYS A 286 23.96 6.15 29.70
N VAL A 287 22.63 6.03 29.80
CA VAL A 287 21.91 5.57 31.00
C VAL A 287 21.51 4.10 30.83
N ARG A 288 21.08 3.72 29.64
CA ARG A 288 20.66 2.38 29.29
C ARG A 288 21.03 2.09 27.82
N ALA A 289 21.78 1.03 27.59
CA ALA A 289 22.09 0.58 26.23
C ALA A 289 20.81 0.18 25.47
N TRP A 290 20.84 0.33 24.17
CA TRP A 290 19.81 -0.20 23.28
C TRP A 290 20.02 -1.72 23.13
N ASN A 291 18.98 -2.51 23.43
CA ASN A 291 19.08 -3.97 23.34
C ASN A 291 18.92 -4.49 21.89
N ASP A 292 18.26 -3.73 21.03
CA ASP A 292 18.07 -4.05 19.62
C ASP A 292 18.80 -2.98 18.78
N TYR A 293 18.11 -2.21 17.99
CA TYR A 293 18.69 -1.28 17.04
C TYR A 293 18.17 0.16 17.25
N ALA A 294 19.09 1.13 17.27
CA ALA A 294 18.69 2.54 17.33
C ALA A 294 19.40 3.37 16.25
N SER A 295 18.64 4.04 15.43
CA SER A 295 19.14 4.91 14.37
C SER A 295 18.19 6.08 14.10
N VAL A 296 18.76 7.28 14.06
CA VAL A 296 18.09 8.49 13.57
C VAL A 296 18.93 9.03 12.42
N SER A 297 18.42 8.91 11.19
CA SER A 297 19.18 9.18 9.97
C SER A 297 18.34 9.83 8.87
N LYS A 298 19.03 10.41 7.89
CA LYS A 298 18.38 11.10 6.76
C LYS A 298 17.40 12.18 7.23
N LEU A 299 17.90 13.14 8.01
CA LEU A 299 17.12 14.32 8.42
C LEU A 299 16.85 15.19 7.20
N ARG A 300 15.61 15.65 7.05
CA ARG A 300 15.12 16.34 5.85
C ARG A 300 14.58 17.73 6.20
N ASN A 301 15.09 18.74 5.55
CA ASN A 301 14.58 20.11 5.69
C ASN A 301 13.32 20.33 4.84
N ALA A 302 12.63 21.45 5.08
CA ALA A 302 11.39 21.80 4.38
C ALA A 302 11.57 21.83 2.84
N GLN A 303 12.71 22.32 2.36
CA GLN A 303 13.00 22.38 0.92
C GLN A 303 13.09 20.99 0.31
N TRP A 304 13.68 20.00 1.01
CA TRP A 304 13.74 18.63 0.51
C TRP A 304 12.33 18.01 0.39
N TRP A 305 11.48 18.23 1.38
CA TRP A 305 10.10 17.75 1.32
C TRP A 305 9.35 18.37 0.14
N HIS A 306 9.54 19.66 -0.10
CA HIS A 306 8.86 20.38 -1.17
C HIS A 306 9.42 20.03 -2.56
N SER A 307 10.74 20.01 -2.73
CA SER A 307 11.39 19.91 -4.05
C SER A 307 11.81 18.51 -4.47
N ALA A 308 12.10 17.62 -3.52
CA ALA A 308 12.56 16.27 -3.85
C ALA A 308 11.52 15.19 -3.58
N TYR A 309 10.70 15.35 -2.55
CA TYR A 309 9.72 14.36 -2.15
C TYR A 309 8.27 14.76 -2.46
N GLY A 310 7.95 16.05 -2.40
CA GLY A 310 6.60 16.59 -2.66
C GLY A 310 6.15 16.51 -4.11
N ARG A 311 7.03 16.05 -4.98
CA ARG A 311 6.78 15.90 -6.40
C ARG A 311 6.25 14.53 -6.72
N PRO A 312 5.33 14.38 -7.66
CA PRO A 312 4.74 13.09 -8.01
C PRO A 312 5.75 12.06 -8.52
N PHE A 313 6.93 12.48 -8.94
CA PHE A 313 7.93 11.67 -9.65
C PHE A 313 8.88 10.88 -8.76
N ALA A 314 8.62 10.79 -7.46
CA ALA A 314 9.52 10.12 -6.49
C ALA A 314 9.73 8.62 -6.77
N GLY A 315 8.74 7.95 -7.39
CA GLY A 315 8.81 6.54 -7.78
C GLY A 315 9.49 6.27 -9.14
N TRP A 316 9.92 7.32 -9.86
CA TRP A 316 10.51 7.17 -11.19
C TRP A 316 11.98 6.79 -11.13
N SER A 317 12.51 6.22 -12.22
CA SER A 317 13.95 6.04 -12.34
C SER A 317 14.68 7.37 -12.20
N SER A 318 15.87 7.39 -11.61
CA SER A 318 16.61 8.63 -11.32
C SER A 318 16.76 9.56 -12.54
N ARG A 319 16.94 8.98 -13.74
CA ARG A 319 17.06 9.76 -14.98
C ARG A 319 15.74 10.42 -15.36
N MET A 320 14.64 9.65 -15.33
CA MET A 320 13.30 10.16 -15.66
C MET A 320 12.82 11.17 -14.62
N ALA A 321 13.00 10.86 -13.31
CA ALA A 321 12.65 11.78 -12.23
C ALA A 321 13.37 13.14 -12.36
N LYS A 322 14.65 13.13 -12.73
CA LYS A 322 15.42 14.38 -12.97
C LYS A 322 14.82 15.21 -14.09
N ALA A 323 14.46 14.57 -15.22
CA ALA A 323 13.86 15.27 -16.35
C ALA A 323 12.46 15.79 -16.02
N ALA A 324 11.63 14.98 -15.34
CA ALA A 324 10.29 15.36 -14.93
C ALA A 324 10.31 16.52 -13.92
N ASN A 325 11.21 16.48 -12.94
CA ASN A 325 11.37 17.57 -11.99
C ASN A 325 11.81 18.88 -12.68
N ALA A 326 12.71 18.81 -13.67
CA ALA A 326 13.13 19.97 -14.43
C ALA A 326 11.97 20.59 -15.24
N ALA A 327 11.16 19.75 -15.91
CA ALA A 327 9.97 20.21 -16.62
C ALA A 327 8.93 20.82 -15.67
N TYR A 328 8.73 20.21 -14.50
CA TYR A 328 7.85 20.73 -13.44
C TYR A 328 8.31 22.09 -12.93
N ASP A 329 9.63 22.27 -12.68
CA ASP A 329 10.18 23.57 -12.22
C ASP A 329 9.96 24.68 -13.24
N VAL A 330 10.16 24.37 -14.53
CA VAL A 330 9.91 25.33 -15.63
C VAL A 330 8.43 25.71 -15.65
N ALA A 331 7.54 24.72 -15.64
CA ALA A 331 6.09 24.98 -15.66
C ALA A 331 5.66 25.79 -14.43
N LEU A 332 6.12 25.44 -13.23
CA LEU A 332 5.81 26.12 -11.99
C LEU A 332 6.23 27.60 -12.04
N GLY A 333 7.47 27.88 -12.47
CA GLY A 333 7.99 29.23 -12.54
C GLY A 333 7.22 30.14 -13.51
N VAL A 334 6.70 29.58 -14.61
CA VAL A 334 5.85 30.34 -15.56
C VAL A 334 4.44 30.50 -14.98
N LEU A 335 3.86 29.46 -14.36
CA LEU A 335 2.52 29.50 -13.80
C LEU A 335 2.39 30.48 -12.62
N GLU A 336 3.43 30.66 -11.81
CA GLU A 336 3.44 31.63 -10.72
C GLU A 336 3.30 33.08 -11.20
N ASN A 337 3.65 33.34 -12.46
CA ASN A 337 3.61 34.64 -13.11
C ASN A 337 2.61 34.73 -14.28
N ALA A 338 1.73 33.73 -14.44
CA ALA A 338 0.77 33.72 -15.52
C ALA A 338 -0.26 34.85 -15.40
N GLU A 339 -0.39 35.65 -16.43
CA GLU A 339 -1.29 36.81 -16.41
C GLU A 339 -2.76 36.46 -16.67
N ASN A 340 -3.03 35.32 -17.28
CA ASN A 340 -4.37 34.88 -17.67
C ASN A 340 -4.47 33.36 -17.83
N ALA A 341 -5.69 32.84 -17.94
CA ALA A 341 -5.96 31.41 -18.11
C ALA A 341 -5.38 30.83 -19.40
N GLN A 342 -5.22 31.64 -20.47
CA GLN A 342 -4.63 31.16 -21.74
C GLN A 342 -3.16 30.86 -21.59
N THR A 343 -2.42 31.66 -20.82
CA THR A 343 -1.02 31.39 -20.47
C THR A 343 -0.92 30.10 -19.65
N ALA A 344 -1.79 29.93 -18.67
CA ALA A 344 -1.83 28.70 -17.86
C ALA A 344 -2.11 27.46 -18.74
N LYS A 345 -3.06 27.57 -19.70
CA LYS A 345 -3.33 26.50 -20.67
C LYS A 345 -2.09 26.16 -21.49
N ALA A 346 -1.40 27.16 -22.04
CA ALA A 346 -0.20 26.94 -22.84
C ALA A 346 0.88 26.19 -22.04
N VAL A 347 1.13 26.60 -20.80
CA VAL A 347 2.12 25.95 -19.92
C VAL A 347 1.76 24.48 -19.62
N ILE A 348 0.49 24.19 -19.31
CA ILE A 348 0.03 22.82 -19.05
C ILE A 348 0.14 21.96 -20.32
N THR A 349 -0.21 22.52 -21.47
CA THR A 349 -0.07 21.86 -22.78
C THR A 349 1.41 21.55 -23.09
N ASP A 350 2.30 22.51 -22.89
CA ASP A 350 3.74 22.33 -23.11
C ASP A 350 4.34 21.31 -22.13
N PHE A 351 3.88 21.31 -20.88
CA PHE A 351 4.26 20.31 -19.90
C PHE A 351 3.84 18.91 -20.36
N ALA A 352 2.61 18.70 -20.82
CA ALA A 352 2.16 17.42 -21.35
C ALA A 352 2.99 17.00 -22.58
N ASN A 353 3.18 17.89 -23.54
CA ASN A 353 3.93 17.64 -24.77
C ASN A 353 5.39 17.25 -24.53
N HIS A 354 6.01 17.76 -23.47
CA HIS A 354 7.36 17.39 -23.07
C HIS A 354 7.52 15.88 -22.88
N PHE A 355 6.48 15.19 -22.42
CA PHE A 355 6.52 13.76 -22.14
C PHE A 355 6.07 12.88 -23.30
N ASN A 356 5.47 13.43 -24.37
CA ASN A 356 5.05 12.67 -25.56
C ASN A 356 6.22 11.94 -26.24
N THR A 357 7.45 12.45 -26.12
CA THR A 357 8.64 11.82 -26.67
C THR A 357 9.43 10.97 -25.66
N MET A 358 9.02 10.95 -24.40
CA MET A 358 9.75 10.25 -23.35
C MET A 358 9.36 8.77 -23.30
N LYS A 359 10.34 7.89 -23.50
CA LYS A 359 10.11 6.43 -23.40
C LYS A 359 9.91 6.01 -21.95
N GLY A 360 8.98 5.07 -21.72
CA GLY A 360 8.72 4.48 -20.39
C GLY A 360 7.65 5.20 -19.59
N ILE A 361 6.83 6.02 -20.23
CA ILE A 361 5.60 6.55 -19.64
C ILE A 361 4.52 5.48 -19.71
N GLU A 362 4.30 4.82 -18.58
CA GLU A 362 3.26 3.78 -18.38
C GLU A 362 2.11 4.37 -17.54
N THR A 363 1.13 3.54 -17.18
CA THR A 363 -0.06 3.98 -16.44
C THR A 363 0.29 4.72 -15.14
N ALA A 364 1.26 4.22 -14.37
CA ALA A 364 1.67 4.86 -13.11
C ALA A 364 2.30 6.25 -13.36
N GLN A 365 3.15 6.37 -14.38
CA GLN A 365 3.76 7.66 -14.74
C GLN A 365 2.72 8.66 -15.25
N ARG A 366 1.70 8.20 -15.99
CA ARG A 366 0.60 9.06 -16.46
C ARG A 366 -0.21 9.61 -15.28
N GLU A 367 -0.50 8.78 -14.29
CA GLU A 367 -1.17 9.21 -13.05
C GLU A 367 -0.34 10.26 -12.31
N ASP A 368 0.97 10.06 -12.21
CA ASP A 368 1.88 11.00 -11.57
C ASP A 368 1.97 12.34 -12.32
N LEU A 369 1.93 12.33 -13.67
CA LEU A 369 1.86 13.56 -14.47
C LEU A 369 0.51 14.27 -14.29
N GLY A 370 -0.60 13.53 -14.22
CA GLY A 370 -1.91 14.08 -13.89
C GLY A 370 -1.93 14.72 -12.51
N GLU A 371 -1.25 14.10 -11.53
CA GLU A 371 -1.06 14.69 -10.19
C GLU A 371 -0.27 16.01 -10.23
N ALA A 372 0.77 16.10 -11.06
CA ALA A 372 1.52 17.33 -11.25
C ALA A 372 0.62 18.46 -11.78
N VAL A 373 -0.21 18.16 -12.76
CA VAL A 373 -1.15 19.13 -13.35
C VAL A 373 -2.22 19.54 -12.33
N TRP A 374 -2.71 18.59 -11.52
CA TRP A 374 -3.60 18.93 -10.42
C TRP A 374 -2.91 19.89 -9.42
N GLN A 375 -1.64 19.66 -9.06
CA GLN A 375 -0.87 20.56 -8.19
C GLN A 375 -0.72 21.96 -8.80
N PHE A 376 -0.51 22.08 -10.10
CA PHE A 376 -0.49 23.37 -10.80
C PHE A 376 -1.82 24.12 -10.64
N SER A 377 -2.95 23.43 -10.78
CA SER A 377 -4.27 24.03 -10.61
C SER A 377 -4.55 24.52 -9.18
N GLN A 378 -3.85 23.97 -8.16
CA GLN A 378 -3.99 24.36 -6.75
C GLN A 378 -3.17 25.60 -6.38
N LEU A 379 -2.32 26.11 -7.28
CA LEU A 379 -1.60 27.35 -7.04
C LEU A 379 -2.60 28.50 -6.82
N ALA A 380 -2.44 29.23 -5.72
CA ALA A 380 -3.36 30.32 -5.38
C ALA A 380 -3.49 31.36 -6.49
N HIS A 381 -2.43 31.55 -7.27
CA HIS A 381 -2.43 32.44 -8.43
C HIS A 381 -3.32 31.89 -9.56
N ILE A 382 -3.17 30.61 -9.90
CA ILE A 382 -3.95 29.93 -10.96
C ILE A 382 -5.43 29.83 -10.58
N ALA A 383 -5.74 29.54 -9.33
CA ALA A 383 -7.11 29.56 -8.83
C ALA A 383 -7.77 30.94 -8.98
N ARG A 384 -7.02 32.04 -8.76
CA ARG A 384 -7.52 33.42 -8.97
C ARG A 384 -7.78 33.75 -10.44
N LEU A 385 -7.10 33.09 -11.38
CA LEU A 385 -7.36 33.22 -12.82
C LEU A 385 -8.62 32.42 -13.25
N GLY A 386 -9.31 31.75 -12.34
CA GLY A 386 -10.53 30.97 -12.59
C GLY A 386 -10.27 29.59 -13.23
N VAL A 387 -9.02 29.14 -13.25
CA VAL A 387 -8.67 27.81 -13.77
C VAL A 387 -9.00 26.74 -12.72
N THR A 388 -9.93 25.84 -13.07
CA THR A 388 -10.31 24.73 -12.22
C THR A 388 -9.39 23.51 -12.43
N ALA A 389 -9.40 22.56 -11.47
CA ALA A 389 -8.67 21.31 -11.63
C ALA A 389 -9.15 20.52 -12.86
N ASP A 390 -10.46 20.49 -13.11
CA ASP A 390 -11.02 19.78 -14.25
C ASP A 390 -10.58 20.41 -15.59
N GLN A 391 -10.54 21.74 -15.67
CA GLN A 391 -10.01 22.43 -16.86
C GLN A 391 -8.53 22.14 -17.08
N ALA A 392 -7.72 22.19 -16.04
CA ALA A 392 -6.30 21.89 -16.14
C ALA A 392 -6.08 20.44 -16.60
N GLN A 393 -6.84 19.50 -16.03
CA GLN A 393 -6.78 18.09 -16.42
C GLN A 393 -7.24 17.90 -17.87
N GLN A 394 -8.31 18.56 -18.30
CA GLN A 394 -8.78 18.50 -19.69
C GLN A 394 -7.69 18.98 -20.66
N TRP A 395 -7.04 20.11 -20.42
CA TRP A 395 -5.95 20.61 -21.27
C TRP A 395 -4.76 19.66 -21.35
N PHE A 396 -4.44 19.00 -20.23
CA PHE A 396 -3.40 17.98 -20.17
C PHE A 396 -3.79 16.75 -20.99
N ASP A 397 -5.04 16.26 -20.86
CA ASP A 397 -5.53 15.08 -21.56
C ASP A 397 -5.64 15.31 -23.08
N GLU A 398 -5.98 16.53 -23.51
CA GLU A 398 -6.02 16.93 -24.92
C GLU A 398 -4.61 17.00 -25.57
N ALA A 399 -3.57 17.25 -24.78
CA ALA A 399 -2.22 17.46 -25.27
C ALA A 399 -1.33 16.21 -25.25
N ARG A 400 -1.67 15.22 -24.41
CA ARG A 400 -0.87 13.99 -24.27
C ARG A 400 -1.25 12.95 -25.33
N ASP A 401 -0.27 12.20 -25.80
CA ASP A 401 -0.41 11.08 -26.76
C ASP A 401 0.30 9.77 -26.31
N TYR A 402 0.56 9.64 -25.00
CA TYR A 402 1.13 8.46 -24.33
C TYR A 402 0.13 7.71 -23.44
#